data_03c12c93c05164e7c75ad2e2672f3cfc
#
_entry.id   03c12c93c05164e7c75ad2e2672f3cfc
#
_cell.length_a   1.000
_cell.length_b   1.000
_cell.length_c   1.000
_cell.angle_alpha   90.00
_cell.angle_beta   90.00
_cell.angle_gamma   90.00
#
_symmetry.space_group_name_H-M   'P 1'
#
loop_
_entity.id
_entity.type
_entity.pdbx_description
1 polymer ?
#
loop_
_entity_poly.entity_id
_entity_poly.type
_entity_poly.pdbx_seq_one_letter_code
_entity_poly.pdbx_strand_id
1 'polypeptide(L)'
;LNENTAFFPYPESGLGMDQDDLSPEWHDVASRDQLDPDFPLGVEVNGQNVGLYLQDDEVRALEDICPHAYALLSQGFQENGQIECPLHAARFDIASGKCLNEIGQHDIRCFPVKVEGGRVSIRIPIKVEEAGK
;
A
#
# COMPACT_ATOMS: atom_id res chain seq x y z
N LEU A 1 3.89 22.77 13.78
CA LEU A 1 3.47 21.48 13.43
C LEU A 1 1.99 21.42 13.27
N ASN A 2 1.54 20.79 12.26
CA ASN A 2 0.13 20.70 11.99
C ASN A 2 -0.48 19.58 12.80
N GLU A 3 -1.49 19.89 13.60
CA GLU A 3 -2.09 18.87 14.42
C GLU A 3 -2.82 17.83 13.62
N ASN A 4 -3.14 18.11 12.35
CA ASN A 4 -3.89 17.16 11.54
C ASN A 4 -3.01 16.25 10.71
N THR A 5 -1.71 16.26 10.96
CA THR A 5 -0.81 15.42 10.19
C THR A 5 -0.54 14.13 10.93
N ALA A 6 -0.68 13.02 10.25
CA ALA A 6 -0.36 11.71 10.80
C ALA A 6 0.57 11.00 9.83
N PHE A 7 1.57 10.32 10.38
CA PHE A 7 2.52 9.54 9.59
C PHE A 7 2.40 8.09 9.99
N PHE A 8 2.39 7.21 9.03
CA PHE A 8 2.31 5.79 9.28
C PHE A 8 3.59 5.14 8.75
N PRO A 9 4.53 4.81 9.65
CA PRO A 9 5.82 4.32 9.21
C PRO A 9 5.75 2.90 8.67
N TYR A 10 6.80 2.47 8.02
CA TYR A 10 6.91 1.12 7.55
C TYR A 10 6.87 0.15 8.70
N PRO A 11 6.35 -1.04 8.49
CA PRO A 11 6.53 -2.10 9.47
C PRO A 11 7.99 -2.52 9.48
N GLU A 12 8.44 -3.00 10.63
CA GLU A 12 9.80 -3.42 10.69
C GLU A 12 10.02 -4.74 10.03
N SER A 13 9.00 -5.53 9.85
CA SER A 13 9.15 -6.80 9.18
C SER A 13 8.56 -6.68 7.80
N GLY A 14 8.77 -7.62 6.98
CA GLY A 14 8.22 -7.63 5.65
C GLY A 14 9.09 -6.85 4.69
N LEU A 15 8.51 -6.37 3.63
CA LEU A 15 9.26 -5.74 2.56
C LEU A 15 9.18 -4.23 2.60
N GLY A 16 9.51 -3.66 3.73
CA GLY A 16 9.64 -2.21 3.79
C GLY A 16 10.82 -1.77 2.94
N MET A 17 10.81 -0.56 2.47
CA MET A 17 11.87 -0.05 1.63
C MET A 17 12.73 0.92 2.42
N ASP A 18 14.02 0.94 2.14
CA ASP A 18 14.88 1.93 2.74
C ASP A 18 14.45 3.31 2.30
N GLN A 19 14.69 4.28 3.15
CA GLN A 19 14.37 5.66 2.82
C GLN A 19 15.08 6.09 1.54
N ASP A 20 16.26 5.56 1.29
CA ASP A 20 17.01 5.96 0.12
C ASP A 20 16.42 5.44 -1.18
N ASP A 21 15.57 4.42 -1.11
CA ASP A 21 14.95 3.86 -2.31
C ASP A 21 13.64 4.55 -2.65
N LEU A 22 13.20 5.48 -1.82
CA LEU A 22 11.94 6.16 -2.02
C LEU A 22 12.15 7.55 -2.57
N SER A 23 11.22 7.97 -3.40
CA SER A 23 11.19 9.33 -3.86
C SER A 23 11.06 10.26 -2.65
N PRO A 24 11.78 11.37 -2.60
CA PRO A 24 11.63 12.29 -1.49
C PRO A 24 10.29 13.01 -1.49
N GLU A 25 9.58 12.95 -2.59
CA GLU A 25 8.34 13.68 -2.71
C GLU A 25 7.17 12.89 -2.20
N TRP A 26 6.24 13.58 -1.56
CA TRP A 26 4.98 13.00 -1.16
C TRP A 26 3.99 13.23 -2.30
N HIS A 27 3.31 12.17 -2.70
CA HIS A 27 2.32 12.24 -3.78
C HIS A 27 0.93 12.23 -3.17
N ASP A 28 0.17 13.27 -3.44
CA ASP A 28 -1.20 13.37 -2.96
C ASP A 28 -2.05 12.44 -3.82
N VAL A 29 -2.66 11.45 -3.21
CA VAL A 29 -3.33 10.40 -3.99
C VAL A 29 -4.82 10.30 -3.71
N ALA A 30 -5.31 10.81 -2.59
CA ALA A 30 -6.73 10.63 -2.28
C ALA A 30 -7.14 11.53 -1.13
N SER A 31 -8.44 11.66 -0.97
CA SER A 31 -9.01 12.28 0.20
C SER A 31 -9.22 11.18 1.24
N ARG A 32 -8.97 11.50 2.49
CA ARG A 32 -9.20 10.54 3.56
C ARG A 32 -10.65 10.03 3.53
N ASP A 33 -11.58 10.88 3.10
CA ASP A 33 -12.98 10.52 3.05
C ASP A 33 -13.31 9.48 2.00
N GLN A 34 -12.41 9.23 1.07
CA GLN A 34 -12.63 8.20 0.05
C GLN A 34 -12.35 6.81 0.57
N LEU A 35 -11.73 6.69 1.75
CA LEU A 35 -11.32 5.39 2.26
C LEU A 35 -12.41 4.77 3.10
N ASP A 36 -12.59 3.47 2.96
CA ASP A 36 -13.63 2.73 3.63
C ASP A 36 -12.99 1.51 4.27
N PRO A 37 -13.34 1.17 5.51
CA PRO A 37 -12.70 0.03 6.16
C PRO A 37 -12.97 -1.32 5.49
N ASP A 38 -14.01 -1.38 4.66
CA ASP A 38 -14.33 -2.63 3.99
C ASP A 38 -13.91 -2.69 2.54
N PHE A 39 -13.55 -1.56 1.96
CA PHE A 39 -13.26 -1.52 0.52
C PHE A 39 -11.98 -0.72 0.26
N PRO A 40 -10.90 -1.40 -0.09
CA PRO A 40 -9.65 -0.69 -0.40
C PRO A 40 -9.79 0.19 -1.64
N LEU A 41 -8.95 1.19 -1.73
CA LEU A 41 -8.95 2.08 -2.88
C LEU A 41 -7.65 1.89 -3.66
N GLY A 42 -7.74 1.57 -4.93
CA GLY A 42 -6.56 1.45 -5.78
C GLY A 42 -6.25 2.78 -6.42
N VAL A 43 -4.99 3.17 -6.40
CA VAL A 43 -4.53 4.39 -7.06
C VAL A 43 -3.29 4.06 -7.86
N GLU A 44 -2.98 4.90 -8.82
CA GLU A 44 -1.78 4.73 -9.61
C GLU A 44 -0.98 6.01 -9.59
N VAL A 45 0.31 5.90 -9.27
CA VAL A 45 1.18 7.06 -9.19
C VAL A 45 2.41 6.74 -10.01
N ASN A 46 2.65 7.51 -11.05
CA ASN A 46 3.84 7.33 -11.91
C ASN A 46 4.01 5.88 -12.35
N GLY A 47 2.92 5.23 -12.70
CA GLY A 47 2.95 3.85 -13.17
C GLY A 47 2.99 2.81 -12.07
N GLN A 48 3.03 3.23 -10.82
CA GLN A 48 3.04 2.29 -9.69
C GLN A 48 1.62 2.13 -9.17
N ASN A 49 1.14 0.90 -9.10
CA ASN A 49 -0.19 0.63 -8.55
C ASN A 49 -0.08 0.44 -7.04
N VAL A 50 -0.87 1.19 -6.30
CA VAL A 50 -0.84 1.18 -4.85
C VAL A 50 -2.26 0.99 -4.32
N GLY A 51 -2.41 0.13 -3.34
CA GLY A 51 -3.69 -0.04 -2.66
C GLY A 51 -3.67 0.72 -1.35
N LEU A 52 -4.73 1.47 -1.10
CA LEU A 52 -4.89 2.22 0.14
C LEU A 52 -5.95 1.54 0.97
N TYR A 53 -5.63 1.33 2.24
CA TYR A 53 -6.49 0.59 3.16
C TYR A 53 -6.73 1.41 4.40
N LEU A 54 -7.96 1.36 4.90
CA LEU A 54 -8.27 1.99 6.17
C LEU A 54 -8.41 0.88 7.22
N GLN A 55 -7.56 0.94 8.25
CA GLN A 55 -7.50 -0.09 9.24
C GLN A 55 -7.44 0.57 10.61
N ASP A 56 -8.53 0.51 11.35
CA ASP A 56 -8.59 1.12 12.69
C ASP A 56 -8.15 2.57 12.66
N ASP A 57 -8.68 3.34 11.74
CA ASP A 57 -8.36 4.76 11.56
C ASP A 57 -6.95 5.00 11.07
N GLU A 58 -6.17 4.00 10.79
CA GLU A 58 -4.84 4.17 10.20
C GLU A 58 -4.93 3.88 8.72
N VAL A 59 -4.22 4.68 7.94
CA VAL A 59 -4.19 4.49 6.50
C VAL A 59 -2.92 3.72 6.15
N ARG A 60 -3.09 2.66 5.38
CA ARG A 60 -1.96 1.83 4.94
C ARG A 60 -1.87 1.88 3.43
N ALA A 61 -0.68 1.85 2.92
CA ALA A 61 -0.45 1.83 1.47
C ALA A 61 0.45 0.65 1.15
N LEU A 62 -0.03 -0.21 0.28
CA LEU A 62 0.70 -1.42 -0.09
C LEU A 62 0.76 -1.53 -1.60
N GLU A 63 1.76 -2.25 -2.06
CA GLU A 63 1.87 -2.66 -3.44
C GLU A 63 0.56 -3.33 -3.85
N ASP A 64 0.00 -2.96 -4.99
CA ASP A 64 -1.33 -3.44 -5.34
C ASP A 64 -1.36 -4.59 -6.33
N ILE A 65 -0.21 -4.96 -6.87
CA ILE A 65 -0.17 -6.10 -7.79
C ILE A 65 0.15 -7.35 -7.00
N CYS A 66 -0.70 -8.34 -7.12
CA CYS A 66 -0.47 -9.61 -6.45
C CYS A 66 0.75 -10.29 -7.05
N PRO A 67 1.73 -10.71 -6.23
CA PRO A 67 2.96 -11.26 -6.80
C PRO A 67 2.76 -12.54 -7.58
N HIS A 68 1.70 -13.29 -7.31
CA HIS A 68 1.53 -14.56 -8.00
C HIS A 68 0.65 -14.42 -9.26
N ALA A 69 -0.02 -13.31 -9.42
CA ALA A 69 -0.86 -13.11 -10.60
C ALA A 69 -1.05 -11.63 -10.81
N TYR A 70 -1.34 -11.24 -12.04
CA TYR A 70 -1.55 -9.83 -12.29
C TYR A 70 -2.97 -9.45 -11.93
N ALA A 71 -3.23 -9.39 -10.67
CA ALA A 71 -4.53 -8.96 -10.15
C ALA A 71 -4.28 -7.81 -9.22
N LEU A 72 -5.22 -6.89 -9.17
CA LEU A 72 -5.14 -5.76 -8.24
C LEU A 72 -5.72 -6.20 -6.91
N LEU A 73 -4.88 -6.19 -5.88
CA LEU A 73 -5.32 -6.60 -4.55
C LEU A 73 -6.44 -5.72 -4.04
N SER A 74 -6.45 -4.45 -4.43
CA SER A 74 -7.51 -3.55 -3.98
C SER A 74 -8.88 -3.94 -4.50
N GLN A 75 -8.96 -4.83 -5.48
CA GLN A 75 -10.23 -5.34 -5.95
C GLN A 75 -10.62 -6.62 -5.25
N GLY A 76 -9.84 -7.05 -4.29
CA GLY A 76 -10.11 -8.28 -3.57
C GLY A 76 -10.93 -8.05 -2.31
N PHE A 77 -10.71 -8.89 -1.32
CA PHE A 77 -11.55 -8.93 -0.13
C PHE A 77 -10.77 -8.57 1.11
N GLN A 78 -11.16 -7.50 1.77
CA GLN A 78 -10.51 -7.04 2.99
C GLN A 78 -11.31 -7.54 4.19
N GLU A 79 -10.64 -8.26 5.09
CA GLU A 79 -11.30 -8.80 6.25
C GLU A 79 -10.29 -9.13 7.33
N ASN A 80 -10.57 -8.74 8.55
CA ASN A 80 -9.72 -9.10 9.70
C ASN A 80 -8.26 -8.68 9.53
N GLY A 81 -8.03 -7.50 8.96
CA GLY A 81 -6.68 -7.00 8.79
C GLY A 81 -5.91 -7.65 7.66
N GLN A 82 -6.59 -8.38 6.81
CA GLN A 82 -5.96 -9.08 5.68
C GLN A 82 -6.60 -8.66 4.38
N ILE A 83 -5.85 -8.75 3.31
CA ILE A 83 -6.39 -8.55 1.97
C ILE A 83 -6.20 -9.84 1.18
N GLU A 84 -7.27 -10.30 0.55
CA GLU A 84 -7.24 -11.52 -0.21
C GLU A 84 -7.35 -11.20 -1.69
N CYS A 85 -6.42 -11.75 -2.47
CA CYS A 85 -6.39 -11.58 -3.92
C CYS A 85 -7.67 -12.11 -4.55
N PRO A 86 -8.28 -11.37 -5.46
CA PRO A 86 -9.56 -11.81 -6.03
C PRO A 86 -9.44 -13.02 -6.96
N LEU A 87 -8.23 -13.36 -7.40
CA LEU A 87 -8.11 -14.47 -8.35
C LEU A 87 -7.88 -15.81 -7.67
N HIS A 88 -6.87 -15.93 -6.82
CA HIS A 88 -6.51 -17.23 -6.29
C HIS A 88 -6.39 -17.26 -4.77
N ALA A 89 -6.96 -16.27 -4.11
CA ALA A 89 -7.03 -16.26 -2.65
C ALA A 89 -5.69 -16.16 -1.93
N ALA A 90 -4.68 -15.60 -2.58
CA ALA A 90 -3.45 -15.25 -1.86
C ALA A 90 -3.80 -14.20 -0.81
N ARG A 91 -3.24 -14.31 0.39
CA ARG A 91 -3.57 -13.41 1.49
C ARG A 91 -2.35 -12.72 2.02
N PHE A 92 -2.54 -11.45 2.37
CA PHE A 92 -1.47 -10.63 2.88
C PHE A 92 -1.95 -9.84 4.09
N ASP A 93 -1.07 -9.67 5.05
CA ASP A 93 -1.36 -8.85 6.22
C ASP A 93 -1.29 -7.38 5.80
N ILE A 94 -2.35 -6.62 6.05
CA ILE A 94 -2.40 -5.24 5.61
C ILE A 94 -1.38 -4.38 6.34
N ALA A 95 -1.14 -4.63 7.61
CA ALA A 95 -0.24 -3.79 8.37
C ALA A 95 1.22 -3.98 7.98
N SER A 96 1.60 -5.17 7.51
CA SER A 96 3.01 -5.46 7.24
C SER A 96 3.30 -5.86 5.81
N GLY A 97 2.28 -6.21 5.03
CA GLY A 97 2.49 -6.74 3.68
C GLY A 97 2.96 -8.17 3.67
N LYS A 98 2.95 -8.84 4.81
CA LYS A 98 3.47 -10.18 4.91
C LYS A 98 2.54 -11.18 4.27
N CYS A 99 3.08 -12.08 3.48
CA CYS A 99 2.30 -13.12 2.84
C CYS A 99 1.85 -14.12 3.90
N LEU A 100 0.56 -14.42 3.92
CA LEU A 100 -0.01 -15.25 4.97
C LEU A 100 -0.34 -16.66 4.54
N ASN A 101 -0.20 -16.97 3.26
CA ASN A 101 -0.37 -18.33 2.79
C ASN A 101 0.56 -18.58 1.64
N GLU A 102 0.64 -19.84 1.22
CA GLU A 102 1.63 -20.20 0.23
C GLU A 102 1.30 -19.71 -1.16
N ILE A 103 0.08 -19.31 -1.38
CA ILE A 103 -0.36 -18.92 -2.71
C ILE A 103 0.32 -17.63 -3.16
N GLY A 104 0.55 -16.71 -2.23
CA GLY A 104 1.10 -15.41 -2.56
C GLY A 104 2.56 -15.42 -2.93
N GLN A 105 3.29 -16.47 -2.54
CA GLN A 105 4.68 -16.67 -2.88
C GLN A 105 5.67 -15.78 -2.16
N HIS A 106 5.45 -14.50 -2.05
CA HIS A 106 6.33 -13.62 -1.26
C HIS A 106 5.55 -12.41 -0.79
N ASP A 107 6.15 -11.67 0.12
CA ASP A 107 5.52 -10.50 0.73
C ASP A 107 5.37 -9.37 -0.29
N ILE A 108 4.47 -8.45 0.01
CA ILE A 108 4.32 -7.25 -0.82
C ILE A 108 4.85 -6.05 -0.05
N ARG A 109 5.24 -5.03 -0.80
CA ARG A 109 5.87 -3.87 -0.21
C ARG A 109 4.85 -2.92 0.40
N CYS A 110 5.27 -2.24 1.46
CA CYS A 110 4.48 -1.20 2.09
C CYS A 110 5.15 0.14 1.86
N PHE A 111 4.36 1.18 1.78
CA PHE A 111 4.87 2.52 1.51
C PHE A 111 4.49 3.47 2.63
N PRO A 112 5.29 4.50 2.89
CA PRO A 112 4.95 5.48 3.92
C PRO A 112 3.72 6.28 3.54
N VAL A 113 2.93 6.64 4.54
CA VAL A 113 1.71 7.38 4.33
C VAL A 113 1.70 8.60 5.23
N LYS A 114 1.23 9.70 4.71
CA LYS A 114 1.02 10.92 5.48
C LYS A 114 -0.40 11.39 5.23
N VAL A 115 -1.13 11.67 6.29
CA VAL A 115 -2.46 12.26 6.19
C VAL A 115 -2.41 13.64 6.80
N GLU A 116 -2.72 14.64 6.01
CA GLU A 116 -2.65 16.02 6.47
C GLU A 116 -3.81 16.79 5.87
N GLY A 117 -4.58 17.43 6.71
CA GLY A 117 -5.71 18.23 6.22
C GLY A 117 -6.72 17.43 5.42
N GLY A 118 -6.90 16.19 5.77
CA GLY A 118 -7.84 15.32 5.05
C GLY A 118 -7.34 14.78 3.74
N ARG A 119 -6.07 15.02 3.39
CA ARG A 119 -5.48 14.49 2.17
C ARG A 119 -4.50 13.38 2.51
N VAL A 120 -4.51 12.34 1.70
CA VAL A 120 -3.62 11.20 1.87
C VAL A 120 -2.50 11.30 0.85
N SER A 121 -1.27 11.25 1.33
CA SER A 121 -0.09 11.28 0.46
C SER A 121 0.79 10.10 0.77
N ILE A 122 1.51 9.64 -0.23
CA ILE A 122 2.40 8.49 -0.09
C ILE A 122 3.73 8.79 -0.75
N ARG A 123 4.74 8.03 -0.36
CA ARG A 123 6.03 8.04 -1.05
C ARG A 123 6.16 6.68 -1.72
N ILE A 124 6.64 6.67 -2.94
CA ILE A 124 6.78 5.45 -3.71
C ILE A 124 8.23 5.31 -4.15
N PRO A 125 8.64 4.14 -4.67
CA PRO A 125 10.00 3.95 -5.10
C PRO A 125 10.40 4.92 -6.20
N ILE A 126 11.66 5.28 -6.21
CA ILE A 126 12.20 6.07 -7.29
C ILE A 126 12.15 5.22 -8.54
N LYS A 127 11.61 5.79 -9.62
CA LYS A 127 11.47 5.03 -10.81
C LYS A 127 12.80 4.88 -11.48
N VAL A 128 13.30 3.70 -11.58
CA VAL A 128 14.56 3.44 -12.22
C VAL A 128 14.28 3.09 -13.63
N GLU A 129 15.00 3.71 -14.50
CA GLU A 129 14.76 3.46 -15.77
C GLU A 129 15.17 2.22 -16.17
N GLU A 130 15.11 1.33 -15.99
CA GLU A 130 15.50 0.22 -16.22
C GLU A 130 15.81 -0.02 -17.27
N ALA A 131 16.08 0.39 -17.13
CA ALA A 131 16.34 0.24 -17.70
C ALA A 131 16.33 -0.59 -18.56
N GLY A 132 16.22 -0.77 -18.81
CA GLY A 132 16.16 -1.42 -19.30
C GLY A 132 15.59 -1.59 -20.06
N LYS A 133 15.53 -1.49 -20.19
CA LYS A 133 15.19 -1.67 -20.57
C LYS A 133 15.23 -1.66 -21.21
#